data_7d4ad560e32dbf45c48f837d52b5e6a8
#
_entry.id   7d4ad560e32dbf45c48f837d52b5e6a8
#
_cell.length_a   1.000
_cell.length_b   1.000
_cell.length_c   1.000
_cell.angle_alpha   90.00
_cell.angle_beta   90.00
_cell.angle_gamma   90.00
#
_symmetry.space_group_name_H-M   'P 1'
#
loop_
_entity.id
_entity.type
_entity.pdbx_description
1 polymer ?
#
loop_
_entity_poly.entity_id
_entity_poly.type
_entity_poly.pdbx_seq_one_letter_code
_entity_poly.pdbx_strand_id
1 'polypeptide(L)'
;HKKKGVPPLPSLPPKAKKIAEQFESGSVLGASLTIRMISEILRIKVNEDNFSTVDSLCKELNQLGDYFIKTRGELSPAVNNAINWILCDLEEVSQGKTISNIKEYVNNRTLDYERKSIEDINKISKYGANLLNSGNKVMAYDYSSSVNAVLQQTAAGGKFLTIVIPESRGVENSSLNILDEMIKVGHKVLYI
;
A
#
# COMPACT_ATOMS: atom_id res chain seq x y z
N HIS A 1 18.99 -11.19 -12.07
CA HIS A 1 18.54 -10.75 -13.41
C HIS A 1 17.95 -9.36 -13.31
N LYS A 2 18.69 -8.32 -13.78
CA LYS A 2 18.09 -6.98 -13.98
C LYS A 2 16.99 -7.12 -15.03
N LYS A 3 15.73 -6.87 -14.65
CA LYS A 3 14.61 -6.81 -15.62
C LYS A 3 14.93 -5.73 -16.65
N LYS A 4 14.96 -6.08 -17.95
CA LYS A 4 15.10 -5.11 -19.03
C LYS A 4 13.97 -4.07 -18.92
N GLY A 5 14.32 -2.78 -18.93
CA GLY A 5 13.35 -1.67 -18.94
C GLY A 5 12.99 -1.05 -17.57
N VAL A 6 13.56 -1.55 -16.47
CA VAL A 6 13.39 -0.89 -15.16
C VAL A 6 14.37 0.28 -15.06
N PRO A 7 13.89 1.51 -14.81
CA PRO A 7 14.79 2.65 -14.57
C PRO A 7 15.63 2.40 -13.31
N PRO A 8 16.81 3.02 -13.18
CA PRO A 8 17.58 2.94 -11.96
C PRO A 8 16.81 3.61 -10.81
N LEU A 9 16.95 3.07 -9.60
CA LEU A 9 16.42 3.74 -8.42
C LEU A 9 17.13 5.09 -8.28
N PRO A 10 16.39 6.22 -8.21
CA PRO A 10 16.97 7.52 -7.96
C PRO A 10 17.70 7.56 -6.61
N SER A 11 18.61 8.53 -6.44
CA SER A 11 19.25 8.75 -5.15
C SER A 11 18.20 9.00 -4.05
N LEU A 12 18.37 8.37 -2.90
CA LEU A 12 17.46 8.49 -1.77
C LEU A 12 18.22 8.89 -0.50
N PRO A 13 17.60 9.70 0.36
CA PRO A 13 18.09 9.89 1.72
C PRO A 13 18.24 8.56 2.47
N PRO A 14 19.18 8.47 3.44
CA PRO A 14 19.47 7.20 4.12
C PRO A 14 18.25 6.50 4.73
N LYS A 15 17.30 7.27 5.28
CA LYS A 15 16.05 6.71 5.83
C LYS A 15 15.17 6.11 4.73
N ALA A 16 14.95 6.84 3.64
CA ALA A 16 14.17 6.36 2.51
C ALA A 16 14.80 5.13 1.85
N LYS A 17 16.13 5.09 1.77
CA LYS A 17 16.88 3.94 1.25
C LYS A 17 16.64 2.68 2.07
N LYS A 18 16.66 2.77 3.41
CA LYS A 18 16.35 1.64 4.30
C LYS A 18 14.94 1.08 4.07
N ILE A 19 13.97 1.95 3.81
CA ILE A 19 12.61 1.51 3.49
C ILE A 19 12.57 0.84 2.11
N ALA A 20 13.25 1.40 1.11
CA ALA A 20 13.32 0.82 -0.22
C ALA A 20 13.99 -0.57 -0.24
N GLU A 21 15.01 -0.80 0.57
CA GLU A 21 15.68 -2.09 0.74
C GLU A 21 14.74 -3.20 1.24
N GLN A 22 13.70 -2.87 1.99
CA GLN A 22 12.70 -3.85 2.45
C GLN A 22 11.90 -4.45 1.29
N PHE A 23 11.75 -3.73 0.18
CA PHE A 23 11.13 -4.28 -1.03
C PHE A 23 11.97 -5.36 -1.70
N GLU A 24 13.30 -5.30 -1.55
CA GLU A 24 14.22 -6.28 -2.14
C GLU A 24 14.25 -7.58 -1.33
N SER A 25 14.03 -7.50 -0.01
CA SER A 25 13.98 -8.68 0.87
C SER A 25 12.74 -9.56 0.68
N GLY A 26 11.72 -9.09 -0.08
CA GLY A 26 10.47 -9.82 -0.26
C GLY A 26 9.52 -9.77 0.94
N SER A 27 9.89 -9.07 2.02
CA SER A 27 9.10 -9.02 3.27
C SER A 27 7.87 -8.12 3.20
N VAL A 28 7.71 -7.35 2.11
CA VAL A 28 6.57 -6.43 1.94
C VAL A 28 5.42 -7.13 1.22
N LEU A 29 4.39 -7.49 1.98
CA LEU A 29 3.19 -8.14 1.47
C LEU A 29 2.01 -7.17 1.38
N GLY A 30 1.27 -7.29 0.27
CA GLY A 30 0.03 -6.57 0.04
C GLY A 30 0.22 -5.12 -0.44
N ALA A 31 -0.75 -4.68 -1.26
CA ALA A 31 -0.74 -3.38 -1.91
C ALA A 31 -0.78 -2.22 -0.90
N SER A 32 -1.59 -2.33 0.16
CA SER A 32 -1.76 -1.24 1.14
C SER A 32 -0.46 -0.92 1.89
N LEU A 33 0.32 -1.93 2.29
CA LEU A 33 1.61 -1.72 2.94
C LEU A 33 2.62 -1.12 1.94
N THR A 34 2.66 -1.67 0.72
CA THR A 34 3.51 -1.16 -0.36
C THR A 34 3.25 0.32 -0.63
N ILE A 35 1.99 0.73 -0.76
CA ILE A 35 1.62 2.13 -1.01
C ILE A 35 2.05 3.04 0.15
N ARG A 36 1.81 2.62 1.40
CA ARG A 36 2.22 3.38 2.58
C ARG A 36 3.73 3.60 2.64
N MET A 37 4.52 2.56 2.35
CA MET A 37 5.97 2.66 2.34
C MET A 37 6.47 3.57 1.20
N ILE A 38 5.87 3.50 0.01
CA ILE A 38 6.21 4.41 -1.10
C ILE A 38 5.83 5.85 -0.73
N SER A 39 4.68 6.08 -0.13
CA SER A 39 4.26 7.41 0.36
C SER A 39 5.27 7.97 1.38
N GLU A 40 5.77 7.14 2.29
CA GLU A 40 6.79 7.53 3.25
C GLU A 40 8.12 7.86 2.58
N ILE A 41 8.56 7.06 1.61
CA ILE A 41 9.76 7.34 0.80
C ILE A 41 9.63 8.70 0.10
N LEU A 42 8.48 8.99 -0.52
CA LEU A 42 8.22 10.28 -1.17
C LEU A 42 8.31 11.43 -0.17
N ARG A 43 7.69 11.31 1.01
CA ARG A 43 7.77 12.34 2.07
C ARG A 43 9.19 12.57 2.55
N ILE A 44 9.94 11.51 2.81
CA ILE A 44 11.35 11.63 3.24
C ILE A 44 12.16 12.31 2.13
N LYS A 45 11.99 11.88 0.88
CA LYS A 45 12.69 12.44 -0.28
C LYS A 45 12.47 13.94 -0.39
N VAL A 46 11.23 14.42 -0.34
CA VAL A 46 10.94 15.84 -0.47
C VAL A 46 11.41 16.67 0.72
N ASN A 47 11.46 16.10 1.92
CA ASN A 47 11.80 16.85 3.14
C ASN A 47 13.29 16.85 3.46
N GLU A 48 14.01 15.76 3.19
CA GLU A 48 15.41 15.59 3.59
C GLU A 48 16.40 15.92 2.46
N ASP A 49 15.99 15.86 1.18
CA ASP A 49 16.87 16.21 0.06
C ASP A 49 16.88 17.72 -0.21
N ASN A 50 18.02 18.17 -0.75
CA ASN A 50 18.22 19.54 -1.19
C ASN A 50 18.03 19.63 -2.71
N PHE A 51 17.07 20.45 -3.13
CA PHE A 51 16.78 20.71 -4.53
C PHE A 51 17.16 22.12 -4.91
N SER A 52 17.85 22.30 -6.04
CA SER A 52 18.27 23.61 -6.53
C SER A 52 17.14 24.36 -7.23
N THR A 53 16.22 23.63 -7.87
CA THR A 53 15.09 24.19 -8.63
C THR A 53 13.83 23.36 -8.44
N VAL A 54 12.67 23.95 -8.73
CA VAL A 54 11.38 23.23 -8.77
C VAL A 54 11.41 22.12 -9.81
N ASP A 55 12.00 22.41 -10.98
CA ASP A 55 12.08 21.42 -12.07
C ASP A 55 12.93 20.20 -11.66
N SER A 56 14.04 20.39 -10.94
CA SER A 56 14.85 19.27 -10.44
C SER A 56 14.07 18.43 -9.44
N LEU A 57 13.30 19.06 -8.54
CA LEU A 57 12.43 18.36 -7.59
C LEU A 57 11.36 17.52 -8.31
N CYS A 58 10.60 18.14 -9.23
CA CYS A 58 9.56 17.45 -9.99
C CYS A 58 10.12 16.28 -10.81
N LYS A 59 11.25 16.48 -11.48
CA LYS A 59 11.93 15.45 -12.27
C LYS A 59 12.33 14.26 -11.41
N GLU A 60 12.91 14.48 -10.24
CA GLU A 60 13.32 13.39 -9.35
C GLU A 60 12.13 12.65 -8.74
N LEU A 61 11.03 13.35 -8.43
CA LEU A 61 9.79 12.71 -7.96
C LEU A 61 9.14 11.85 -9.04
N ASN A 62 9.08 12.34 -10.28
CA ASN A 62 8.55 11.58 -11.41
C ASN A 62 9.42 10.33 -11.68
N GLN A 63 10.75 10.47 -11.67
CA GLN A 63 11.66 9.33 -11.82
C GLN A 63 11.47 8.28 -10.70
N LEU A 64 11.22 8.71 -9.48
CA LEU A 64 10.95 7.83 -8.35
C LEU A 64 9.58 7.15 -8.49
N GLY A 65 8.58 7.88 -8.95
CA GLY A 65 7.25 7.35 -9.29
C GLY A 65 7.35 6.27 -10.37
N ASP A 66 8.04 6.57 -11.47
CA ASP A 66 8.26 5.64 -12.59
C ASP A 66 8.99 4.37 -12.14
N TYR A 67 10.00 4.51 -11.29
CA TYR A 67 10.69 3.36 -10.71
C TYR A 67 9.73 2.43 -9.96
N PHE A 68 8.89 2.97 -9.06
CA PHE A 68 7.95 2.16 -8.30
C PHE A 68 6.79 1.62 -9.15
N ILE A 69 6.32 2.36 -10.15
CA ILE A 69 5.35 1.86 -11.12
C ILE A 69 5.91 0.64 -11.85
N LYS A 70 7.15 0.72 -12.35
CA LYS A 70 7.80 -0.37 -13.09
C LYS A 70 8.16 -1.57 -12.22
N THR A 71 8.50 -1.37 -10.97
CA THR A 71 8.95 -2.44 -10.08
C THR A 71 7.82 -3.07 -9.28
N ARG A 72 6.79 -2.31 -8.94
CA ARG A 72 5.67 -2.71 -8.04
C ARG A 72 4.31 -2.52 -8.68
N GLY A 73 4.09 -1.42 -9.40
CA GLY A 73 2.82 -1.08 -10.01
C GLY A 73 2.41 -2.02 -11.15
N GLU A 74 3.35 -2.54 -11.92
CA GLU A 74 3.05 -3.54 -12.97
C GLU A 74 2.47 -4.85 -12.38
N LEU A 75 2.82 -5.17 -11.14
CA LEU A 75 2.31 -6.35 -10.44
C LEU A 75 1.05 -6.04 -9.61
N SER A 76 0.76 -4.77 -9.37
CA SER A 76 -0.36 -4.33 -8.52
C SER A 76 -0.99 -3.05 -9.08
N PRO A 77 -2.14 -3.13 -9.76
CA PRO A 77 -2.85 -1.95 -10.24
C PRO A 77 -3.17 -0.93 -9.14
N ALA A 78 -3.42 -1.39 -7.91
CA ALA A 78 -3.67 -0.49 -6.78
C ALA A 78 -2.43 0.37 -6.46
N VAL A 79 -1.23 -0.20 -6.51
CA VAL A 79 0.03 0.54 -6.31
C VAL A 79 0.24 1.55 -7.43
N ASN A 80 0.05 1.12 -8.69
CA ASN A 80 0.14 2.01 -9.85
C ASN A 80 -0.81 3.22 -9.72
N ASN A 81 -2.08 2.95 -9.43
CA ASN A 81 -3.09 4.00 -9.28
C ASN A 81 -2.77 4.96 -8.12
N ALA A 82 -2.25 4.44 -7.00
CA ALA A 82 -1.87 5.27 -5.86
C ALA A 82 -0.73 6.25 -6.20
N ILE A 83 0.32 5.75 -6.86
CA ILE A 83 1.46 6.59 -7.26
C ILE A 83 1.00 7.67 -8.24
N ASN A 84 0.23 7.28 -9.26
CA ASN A 84 -0.31 8.23 -10.22
C ASN A 84 -1.20 9.27 -9.54
N TRP A 85 -2.03 8.88 -8.56
CA TRP A 85 -2.87 9.82 -7.83
C TRP A 85 -2.05 10.79 -6.97
N ILE A 86 -1.00 10.31 -6.30
CA ILE A 86 -0.15 11.13 -5.43
C ILE A 86 0.64 12.17 -6.25
N LEU A 87 1.17 11.77 -7.41
CA LEU A 87 2.03 12.60 -8.25
C LEU A 87 1.29 13.22 -9.45
N CYS A 88 -0.05 13.07 -9.53
CA CYS A 88 -0.80 13.67 -10.64
C CYS A 88 -0.65 15.20 -10.63
N ASP A 89 -0.70 15.77 -11.82
CA ASP A 89 -0.68 17.21 -12.04
C ASP A 89 0.57 17.94 -11.48
N LEU A 90 1.62 17.19 -11.10
CA LEU A 90 2.82 17.77 -10.48
C LEU A 90 3.48 18.85 -11.36
N GLU A 91 3.53 18.62 -12.68
CA GLU A 91 4.09 19.58 -13.63
C GLU A 91 3.24 20.85 -13.75
N GLU A 92 1.92 20.70 -13.81
CA GLU A 92 0.97 21.82 -13.89
C GLU A 92 1.00 22.63 -12.57
N VAL A 93 0.91 21.93 -11.44
CA VAL A 93 0.92 22.54 -10.11
C VAL A 93 2.23 23.26 -9.81
N SER A 94 3.32 22.83 -10.42
CA SER A 94 4.66 23.41 -10.18
C SER A 94 4.88 24.77 -10.85
N GLN A 95 4.06 25.14 -11.82
CA GLN A 95 4.21 26.39 -12.56
C GLN A 95 4.09 27.61 -11.63
N GLY A 96 5.13 28.43 -11.61
CA GLY A 96 5.19 29.64 -10.78
C GLY A 96 5.25 29.39 -9.25
N LYS A 97 5.50 28.15 -8.84
CA LYS A 97 5.59 27.78 -7.43
C LYS A 97 7.04 27.72 -6.93
N THR A 98 7.17 27.72 -5.61
CA THR A 98 8.45 27.53 -4.92
C THR A 98 8.67 26.05 -4.59
N ILE A 99 9.91 25.67 -4.31
CA ILE A 99 10.25 24.32 -3.80
C ILE A 99 9.41 23.99 -2.57
N SER A 100 9.22 24.95 -1.65
CA SER A 100 8.40 24.75 -0.44
C SER A 100 6.95 24.39 -0.77
N ASN A 101 6.35 25.05 -1.77
CA ASN A 101 4.98 24.75 -2.18
C ASN A 101 4.85 23.32 -2.73
N ILE A 102 5.84 22.84 -3.50
CA ILE A 102 5.81 21.50 -4.05
C ILE A 102 6.06 20.45 -2.96
N LYS A 103 6.95 20.71 -2.01
CA LYS A 103 7.14 19.86 -0.83
C LYS A 103 5.83 19.71 -0.04
N GLU A 104 5.16 20.83 0.24
CA GLU A 104 3.86 20.82 0.91
C GLU A 104 2.79 20.07 0.12
N TYR A 105 2.71 20.29 -1.19
CA TYR A 105 1.79 19.59 -2.07
C TYR A 105 1.97 18.07 -1.96
N VAL A 106 3.19 17.55 -2.12
CA VAL A 106 3.45 16.11 -2.06
C VAL A 106 3.17 15.53 -0.67
N ASN A 107 3.55 16.25 0.40
CA ASN A 107 3.24 15.85 1.77
C ASN A 107 1.72 15.72 1.98
N ASN A 108 0.95 16.73 1.55
CA ASN A 108 -0.50 16.72 1.68
C ASN A 108 -1.14 15.60 0.85
N ARG A 109 -0.71 15.40 -0.40
CA ARG A 109 -1.21 14.32 -1.27
C ARG A 109 -0.99 12.95 -0.66
N THR A 110 0.20 12.67 -0.12
CA THR A 110 0.47 11.38 0.51
C THR A 110 -0.37 11.16 1.75
N LEU A 111 -0.54 12.17 2.60
CA LEU A 111 -1.38 12.08 3.81
C LEU A 111 -2.86 11.95 3.47
N ASP A 112 -3.35 12.67 2.47
CA ASP A 112 -4.73 12.58 2.01
C ASP A 112 -5.05 11.19 1.43
N TYR A 113 -4.12 10.61 0.68
CA TYR A 113 -4.28 9.24 0.20
C TYR A 113 -4.37 8.23 1.35
N GLU A 114 -3.49 8.34 2.35
CA GLU A 114 -3.50 7.48 3.53
C GLU A 114 -4.82 7.60 4.31
N ARG A 115 -5.26 8.84 4.57
CA ARG A 115 -6.53 9.10 5.25
C ARG A 115 -7.72 8.52 4.50
N LYS A 116 -7.80 8.79 3.19
CA LYS A 116 -8.87 8.26 2.34
C LYS A 116 -8.86 6.73 2.31
N SER A 117 -7.69 6.11 2.23
CA SER A 117 -7.56 4.65 2.26
C SER A 117 -8.11 4.04 3.56
N ILE A 118 -7.82 4.67 4.71
CA ILE A 118 -8.35 4.22 6.02
C ILE A 118 -9.87 4.38 6.06
N GLU A 119 -10.41 5.52 5.61
CA GLU A 119 -11.84 5.76 5.55
C GLU A 119 -12.56 4.74 4.65
N ASP A 120 -12.00 4.45 3.49
CA ASP A 120 -12.56 3.50 2.54
C ASP A 120 -12.52 2.06 3.10
N ILE A 121 -11.42 1.64 3.75
CA ILE A 121 -11.35 0.34 4.43
C ILE A 121 -12.41 0.23 5.54
N ASN A 122 -12.60 1.28 6.32
CA ASN A 122 -13.63 1.32 7.37
C ASN A 122 -15.06 1.21 6.79
N LYS A 123 -15.34 1.83 5.63
CA LYS A 123 -16.62 1.68 4.95
C LYS A 123 -16.78 0.25 4.39
N ILE A 124 -15.77 -0.25 3.69
CA ILE A 124 -15.76 -1.60 3.13
C ILE A 124 -15.98 -2.64 4.23
N SER A 125 -15.33 -2.51 5.38
CA SER A 125 -15.45 -3.45 6.48
C SER A 125 -16.88 -3.49 7.04
N LYS A 126 -17.52 -2.31 7.20
CA LYS A 126 -18.92 -2.22 7.68
C LYS A 126 -19.90 -2.80 6.67
N TYR A 127 -19.78 -2.43 5.39
CA TYR A 127 -20.66 -2.95 4.35
C TYR A 127 -20.48 -4.45 4.15
N GLY A 128 -19.24 -4.94 4.10
CA GLY A 128 -18.93 -6.35 3.96
C GLY A 128 -19.44 -7.19 5.14
N ALA A 129 -19.27 -6.70 6.38
CA ALA A 129 -19.78 -7.39 7.57
C ALA A 129 -21.30 -7.49 7.59
N ASN A 130 -22.02 -6.52 6.99
CA ASN A 130 -23.48 -6.57 6.89
C ASN A 130 -23.98 -7.65 5.92
N LEU A 131 -23.16 -8.06 4.96
CA LEU A 131 -23.50 -9.14 4.03
C LEU A 131 -23.34 -10.54 4.64
N LEU A 132 -22.64 -10.63 5.78
CA LEU A 132 -22.30 -11.90 6.41
C LEU A 132 -23.21 -12.17 7.62
N ASN A 133 -23.57 -13.45 7.81
CA ASN A 133 -24.35 -13.93 8.93
C ASN A 133 -23.57 -14.99 9.72
N SER A 134 -23.86 -15.11 11.02
CA SER A 134 -23.28 -16.19 11.85
C SER A 134 -23.49 -17.55 11.21
N GLY A 135 -22.45 -18.38 11.24
CA GLY A 135 -22.47 -19.71 10.64
C GLY A 135 -22.16 -19.74 9.12
N ASN A 136 -22.06 -18.60 8.46
CA ASN A 136 -21.62 -18.61 7.06
C ASN A 136 -20.23 -19.23 6.93
N LYS A 137 -20.01 -19.94 5.80
CA LYS A 137 -18.71 -20.44 5.39
C LYS A 137 -18.15 -19.52 4.31
N VAL A 138 -16.97 -18.94 4.56
CA VAL A 138 -16.30 -17.97 3.70
C VAL A 138 -14.93 -18.50 3.32
N MET A 139 -14.58 -18.48 2.04
CA MET A 139 -13.23 -18.77 1.59
C MET A 139 -12.44 -17.48 1.50
N ALA A 140 -11.32 -17.40 2.20
CA ALA A 140 -10.33 -16.32 2.10
C ALA A 140 -9.09 -16.85 1.38
N TYR A 141 -8.87 -16.37 0.16
CA TYR A 141 -7.72 -16.78 -0.65
C TYR A 141 -6.68 -15.65 -0.64
N ASP A 142 -5.47 -15.98 -0.20
CA ASP A 142 -4.36 -15.06 -0.05
C ASP A 142 -4.64 -13.89 0.93
N TYR A 143 -3.59 -13.12 1.27
CA TYR A 143 -3.73 -12.00 2.21
C TYR A 143 -4.32 -10.76 1.54
N SER A 144 -5.41 -10.25 2.11
CA SER A 144 -6.00 -8.96 1.75
C SER A 144 -6.40 -8.18 3.00
N SER A 145 -5.82 -7.00 3.19
CA SER A 145 -6.15 -6.12 4.32
C SER A 145 -7.64 -5.73 4.35
N SER A 146 -8.27 -5.57 3.20
CA SER A 146 -9.70 -5.25 3.10
C SER A 146 -10.57 -6.43 3.52
N VAL A 147 -10.25 -7.65 3.05
CA VAL A 147 -10.95 -8.87 3.47
C VAL A 147 -10.77 -9.10 4.96
N ASN A 148 -9.55 -8.94 5.46
CA ASN A 148 -9.25 -9.08 6.88
C ASN A 148 -10.06 -8.09 7.74
N ALA A 149 -10.16 -6.83 7.32
CA ALA A 149 -10.99 -5.82 8.00
C ALA A 149 -12.48 -6.19 8.03
N VAL A 150 -13.02 -6.76 6.93
CA VAL A 150 -14.41 -7.26 6.88
C VAL A 150 -14.62 -8.39 7.88
N LEU A 151 -13.72 -9.35 7.94
CA LEU A 151 -13.83 -10.50 8.83
C LEU A 151 -13.70 -10.08 10.30
N GLN A 152 -12.76 -9.21 10.64
CA GLN A 152 -12.62 -8.64 11.98
C GLN A 152 -13.87 -7.83 12.39
N GLN A 153 -14.40 -7.00 11.50
CA GLN A 153 -15.62 -6.23 11.76
C GLN A 153 -16.84 -7.14 11.96
N THR A 154 -16.90 -8.28 11.25
CA THR A 154 -17.97 -9.29 11.43
C THR A 154 -17.93 -9.89 12.83
N ALA A 155 -16.74 -10.27 13.32
CA ALA A 155 -16.54 -10.77 14.68
C ALA A 155 -16.87 -9.72 15.74
N ALA A 156 -16.44 -8.47 15.54
CA ALA A 156 -16.75 -7.34 16.43
C ALA A 156 -18.26 -7.09 16.54
N GLY A 157 -19.03 -7.41 15.49
CA GLY A 157 -20.50 -7.40 15.49
C GLY A 157 -21.15 -8.65 16.11
N GLY A 158 -20.38 -9.54 16.75
CA GLY A 158 -20.88 -10.76 17.38
C GLY A 158 -21.26 -11.88 16.39
N LYS A 159 -20.85 -11.77 15.14
CA LYS A 159 -21.12 -12.78 14.12
C LYS A 159 -19.88 -13.65 13.90
N PHE A 160 -19.99 -14.94 14.12
CA PHE A 160 -18.88 -15.88 13.98
C PHE A 160 -19.06 -16.78 12.75
N LEU A 161 -17.99 -16.91 11.97
CA LEU A 161 -17.96 -17.58 10.68
C LEU A 161 -17.11 -18.85 10.72
N THR A 162 -17.25 -19.67 9.69
CA THR A 162 -16.24 -20.68 9.33
C THR A 162 -15.43 -20.16 8.15
N ILE A 163 -14.16 -19.86 8.39
CA ILE A 163 -13.27 -19.33 7.36
C ILE A 163 -12.42 -20.46 6.80
N VAL A 164 -12.51 -20.67 5.50
CA VAL A 164 -11.71 -21.67 4.78
C VAL A 164 -10.53 -20.94 4.15
N ILE A 165 -9.32 -21.33 4.52
CA ILE A 165 -8.08 -20.79 4.01
C ILE A 165 -7.35 -21.90 3.26
N PRO A 166 -7.30 -21.85 1.91
CA PRO A 166 -6.53 -22.80 1.15
C PRO A 166 -5.03 -22.59 1.32
N GLU A 167 -4.25 -23.68 1.34
CA GLU A 167 -2.80 -23.61 1.32
C GLU A 167 -2.34 -22.84 0.08
N SER A 168 -1.67 -21.72 0.31
CA SER A 168 -1.02 -20.95 -0.76
C SER A 168 0.47 -21.29 -0.77
N ARG A 169 0.93 -21.95 -1.84
CA ARG A 169 2.35 -22.23 -2.07
C ARG A 169 3.11 -21.04 -2.65
N GLY A 170 2.49 -19.87 -2.64
CA GLY A 170 3.12 -18.59 -3.02
C GLY A 170 4.16 -18.14 -1.99
N VAL A 171 4.89 -17.12 -2.38
CA VAL A 171 5.95 -16.51 -1.57
C VAL A 171 5.40 -16.15 -0.18
N GLU A 172 6.01 -16.76 0.84
CA GLU A 172 5.89 -16.38 2.26
C GLU A 172 4.50 -16.49 2.92
N ASN A 173 4.06 -17.71 3.27
CA ASN A 173 3.08 -17.94 4.37
C ASN A 173 2.00 -16.87 4.63
N SER A 174 1.60 -16.11 3.59
CA SER A 174 0.62 -15.03 3.70
C SER A 174 -0.72 -15.51 4.23
N SER A 175 -1.06 -16.79 3.95
CA SER A 175 -2.24 -17.46 4.48
C SER A 175 -2.17 -17.69 6.01
N LEU A 176 -0.98 -17.89 6.59
CA LEU A 176 -0.81 -18.09 8.03
C LEU A 176 -1.08 -16.80 8.83
N ASN A 177 -0.78 -15.63 8.26
CA ASN A 177 -1.07 -14.36 8.93
C ASN A 177 -2.58 -14.16 9.09
N ILE A 178 -3.38 -14.53 8.09
CA ILE A 178 -4.85 -14.48 8.19
C ILE A 178 -5.34 -15.48 9.24
N LEU A 179 -4.79 -16.69 9.26
CA LEU A 179 -5.19 -17.77 10.15
C LEU A 179 -5.13 -17.34 11.61
N ASP A 180 -3.98 -16.83 12.06
CA ASP A 180 -3.78 -16.42 13.45
C ASP A 180 -4.71 -15.27 13.86
N GLU A 181 -4.90 -14.29 12.98
CA GLU A 181 -5.78 -13.17 13.25
C GLU A 181 -7.25 -13.61 13.35
N MET A 182 -7.69 -14.50 12.49
CA MET A 182 -9.08 -14.97 12.48
C MET A 182 -9.41 -15.86 13.68
N ILE A 183 -8.45 -16.67 14.13
CA ILE A 183 -8.61 -17.46 15.38
C ILE A 183 -8.70 -16.52 16.58
N LYS A 184 -7.85 -15.49 16.67
CA LYS A 184 -7.85 -14.53 17.78
C LYS A 184 -9.16 -13.79 17.94
N VAL A 185 -9.86 -13.49 16.83
CA VAL A 185 -11.16 -12.80 16.88
C VAL A 185 -12.34 -13.77 17.04
N GLY A 186 -12.12 -15.08 17.14
CA GLY A 186 -13.12 -16.08 17.49
C GLY A 186 -13.80 -16.77 16.32
N HIS A 187 -13.31 -16.61 15.09
CA HIS A 187 -13.80 -17.38 13.96
C HIS A 187 -13.29 -18.82 14.01
N LYS A 188 -14.11 -19.76 13.49
CA LYS A 188 -13.62 -21.12 13.19
C LYS A 188 -12.80 -21.08 11.91
N VAL A 189 -11.58 -21.61 11.93
CA VAL A 189 -10.72 -21.64 10.74
C VAL A 189 -10.48 -23.07 10.29
N LEU A 190 -10.63 -23.30 8.98
CA LEU A 190 -10.28 -24.54 8.29
C LEU A 190 -9.15 -24.21 7.31
N TYR A 191 -7.98 -24.78 7.55
CA TYR A 191 -6.84 -24.71 6.64
C TYR A 191 -6.84 -25.96 5.76
N ILE A 192 -6.83 -25.81 4.43
CA ILE A 192 -6.95 -26.91 3.48
C ILE A 192 -5.92 -26.81 2.36
#